data_c2969759d08635d30bf8d6cdf6db02cf
#
_entry.id   c2969759d08635d30bf8d6cdf6db02cf
#
_cell.length_a   1.000
_cell.length_b   1.000
_cell.length_c   1.000
_cell.angle_alpha   90.00
_cell.angle_beta   90.00
_cell.angle_gamma   90.00
#
_symmetry.space_group_name_H-M   'P 1'
#
loop_
_entity.id
_entity.type
_entity.pdbx_description
1 polymer ?
#
loop_
_entity_poly.entity_id
_entity_poly.type
_entity_poly.pdbx_seq_one_letter_code
_entity_poly.pdbx_strand_id
1 'polypeptide(L)'
;AFGGQAAPQAYGRAIADGSVLALVAALGMAPSSHESDVAAVQLAAVALAMAGALGLLLPRAAPQQARGHLVLWLVGLLALTLSGAAWVAVGLPLILGATQRGGHPEWLGEHAKPNPKPAKRAVWLGLLVTLVPALALGIWHGPVLSATPVWATPVAWLQWLGWFLWPTWPLLLWTLWVWRRQWRTRPLLLAGLWLLWTLLPSLVAQGPRLLALTLPAAAMLAALALPTLRRGLSALIDWFAVAFFSGSAFVLWLYWAGMTFAYPQAAAKTVSRLVPGFNAELDWTLLLPAVAVTFAWLGAIVWRVRHYSMALWRGLALSAAGAVTSWVLLMTLWLPLLNHGLSYQQAAQRVASQWSEDRGCIDATDLEPSALAALRHDAGLQVRVGRDALACPAQLIAQSASNPEPAQTEGWRVLDRFAPINPRVMQWTLWQRSAR
;
A
#
# COMPACT_ATOMS: atom_id res chain seq x y z
N ALA A 1 10.36 -30.94 -8.11
CA ALA A 1 11.70 -31.01 -8.65
C ALA A 1 11.63 -30.56 -10.09
N PHE A 2 11.96 -29.34 -10.36
CA PHE A 2 12.27 -28.88 -11.70
C PHE A 2 13.65 -29.50 -11.99
N GLY A 3 13.66 -30.60 -12.77
CA GLY A 3 14.88 -31.27 -13.16
C GLY A 3 15.85 -30.23 -13.72
N GLY A 4 17.10 -30.26 -13.29
CA GLY A 4 18.19 -29.32 -13.51
C GLY A 4 18.49 -28.84 -14.95
N GLN A 5 17.47 -28.69 -15.77
CA GLN A 5 17.55 -28.36 -17.19
C GLN A 5 17.29 -26.87 -17.49
N ALA A 6 16.77 -26.09 -16.54
CA ALA A 6 16.56 -24.65 -16.76
C ALA A 6 17.87 -23.89 -16.51
N ALA A 7 18.28 -23.05 -17.47
CA ALA A 7 19.41 -22.15 -17.27
C ALA A 7 19.18 -21.26 -16.03
N PRO A 8 20.20 -21.04 -15.18
CA PRO A 8 20.04 -20.23 -13.95
C PRO A 8 19.44 -18.85 -14.18
N GLN A 9 19.70 -18.26 -15.34
CA GLN A 9 19.13 -16.98 -15.73
C GLN A 9 17.61 -17.06 -15.99
N ALA A 10 17.14 -18.11 -16.66
CA ALA A 10 15.70 -18.32 -16.90
C ALA A 10 14.95 -18.58 -15.60
N TYR A 11 15.56 -19.32 -14.68
CA TYR A 11 15.03 -19.56 -13.35
C TYR A 11 14.94 -18.26 -12.53
N GLY A 12 16.01 -17.45 -12.53
CA GLY A 12 16.02 -16.15 -11.84
C GLY A 12 14.95 -15.20 -12.38
N ARG A 13 14.76 -15.15 -13.71
CA ARG A 13 13.68 -14.36 -14.33
C ARG A 13 12.30 -14.85 -13.89
N ALA A 14 12.08 -16.15 -13.88
CA ALA A 14 10.78 -16.70 -13.46
C ALA A 14 10.43 -16.38 -12.00
N ILE A 15 11.43 -16.32 -11.10
CA ILE A 15 11.23 -15.86 -9.71
C ILE A 15 10.95 -14.35 -9.67
N ALA A 16 11.68 -13.56 -10.47
CA ALA A 16 11.45 -12.12 -10.55
C ALA A 16 10.04 -11.80 -11.07
N ASP A 17 9.60 -12.47 -12.14
CA ASP A 17 8.23 -12.35 -12.68
C ASP A 17 7.19 -12.77 -11.62
N GLY A 18 7.46 -13.86 -10.89
CA GLY A 18 6.65 -14.31 -9.76
C GLY A 18 6.56 -13.27 -8.65
N SER A 19 7.64 -12.53 -8.37
CA SER A 19 7.64 -11.45 -7.36
C SER A 19 6.78 -10.27 -7.80
N VAL A 20 6.85 -9.89 -9.09
CA VAL A 20 5.98 -8.83 -9.64
C VAL A 20 4.51 -9.24 -9.57
N LEU A 21 4.20 -10.48 -9.98
CA LEU A 21 2.82 -10.99 -9.91
C LEU A 21 2.32 -11.09 -8.47
N ALA A 22 3.17 -11.49 -7.52
CA ALA A 22 2.82 -11.52 -6.10
C ALA A 22 2.55 -10.11 -5.56
N LEU A 23 3.35 -9.11 -5.97
CA LEU A 23 3.14 -7.71 -5.59
C LEU A 23 1.81 -7.17 -6.13
N VAL A 24 1.53 -7.39 -7.43
CA VAL A 24 0.29 -6.95 -8.09
C VAL A 24 -0.93 -7.69 -7.51
N ALA A 25 -0.77 -8.96 -7.13
CA ALA A 25 -1.85 -9.74 -6.51
C ALA A 25 -2.21 -9.26 -5.10
N ALA A 26 -1.29 -8.60 -4.38
CA ALA A 26 -1.51 -8.15 -3.01
C ALA A 26 -2.58 -7.06 -2.96
N LEU A 27 -3.68 -7.31 -2.23
CA LEU A 27 -4.80 -6.35 -2.15
C LEU A 27 -4.40 -5.00 -1.58
N GLY A 28 -3.40 -4.96 -0.68
CA GLY A 28 -2.86 -3.72 -0.13
C GLY A 28 -2.13 -2.83 -1.13
N MET A 29 -1.79 -3.33 -2.33
CA MET A 29 -1.22 -2.51 -3.39
C MET A 29 -2.25 -1.56 -4.00
N ALA A 30 -3.50 -2.01 -4.11
CA ALA A 30 -4.54 -1.29 -4.81
C ALA A 30 -4.83 0.11 -4.21
N PRO A 31 -5.10 0.29 -2.91
CA PRO A 31 -5.27 1.62 -2.32
C PRO A 31 -4.03 2.50 -2.50
N SER A 32 -2.84 1.94 -2.25
CA SER A 32 -1.57 2.67 -2.36
C SER A 32 -1.27 3.19 -3.77
N SER A 33 -1.85 2.57 -4.81
CA SER A 33 -1.68 2.99 -6.21
C SER A 33 -2.72 4.00 -6.68
N HIS A 34 -3.85 4.12 -5.99
CA HIS A 34 -4.96 4.99 -6.37
C HIS A 34 -4.93 6.34 -5.64
N GLU A 35 -4.54 6.35 -4.39
CA GLU A 35 -4.51 7.57 -3.60
C GLU A 35 -3.41 8.52 -4.07
N SER A 36 -3.72 9.82 -4.11
CA SER A 36 -2.77 10.90 -4.39
C SER A 36 -1.83 11.11 -3.20
N ASP A 37 -1.21 10.04 -2.74
CA ASP A 37 -0.31 10.00 -1.60
C ASP A 37 1.12 9.63 -2.04
N VAL A 38 2.08 9.98 -1.20
CA VAL A 38 3.50 9.60 -1.38
C VAL A 38 3.73 8.08 -1.31
N ALA A 39 2.74 7.29 -0.86
CA ALA A 39 2.85 5.85 -0.68
C ALA A 39 3.25 5.12 -1.98
N ALA A 40 2.69 5.50 -3.14
CA ALA A 40 3.04 4.91 -4.42
C ALA A 40 4.51 5.17 -4.80
N VAL A 41 4.98 6.40 -4.59
CA VAL A 41 6.38 6.78 -4.84
C VAL A 41 7.31 6.04 -3.89
N GLN A 42 6.96 5.94 -2.61
CA GLN A 42 7.74 5.22 -1.60
C GLN A 42 7.80 3.72 -1.92
N LEU A 43 6.70 3.11 -2.33
CA LEU A 43 6.64 1.71 -2.75
C LEU A 43 7.58 1.44 -3.94
N ALA A 44 7.51 2.28 -4.97
CA ALA A 44 8.39 2.19 -6.13
C ALA A 44 9.88 2.37 -5.73
N ALA A 45 10.16 3.35 -4.86
CA ALA A 45 11.49 3.62 -4.34
C ALA A 45 12.08 2.42 -3.56
N VAL A 46 11.28 1.78 -2.71
CA VAL A 46 11.66 0.55 -2.00
C VAL A 46 11.93 -0.58 -2.98
N ALA A 47 11.06 -0.79 -3.96
CA ALA A 47 11.24 -1.85 -4.97
C ALA A 47 12.54 -1.65 -5.77
N LEU A 48 12.83 -0.41 -6.19
CA LEU A 48 14.08 -0.06 -6.87
C LEU A 48 15.31 -0.31 -5.99
N ALA A 49 15.27 0.15 -4.73
CA ALA A 49 16.35 -0.04 -3.79
C ALA A 49 16.58 -1.53 -3.49
N MET A 50 15.53 -2.32 -3.28
CA MET A 50 15.66 -3.75 -3.06
C MET A 50 16.21 -4.48 -4.30
N ALA A 51 15.77 -4.12 -5.51
CA ALA A 51 16.31 -4.68 -6.75
C ALA A 51 17.80 -4.36 -6.90
N GLY A 52 18.22 -3.12 -6.60
CA GLY A 52 19.61 -2.72 -6.55
C GLY A 52 20.41 -3.51 -5.52
N ALA A 53 19.91 -3.64 -4.28
CA ALA A 53 20.53 -4.40 -3.20
C ALA A 53 20.75 -5.87 -3.57
N LEU A 54 19.73 -6.52 -4.12
CA LEU A 54 19.81 -7.91 -4.57
C LEU A 54 20.89 -8.08 -5.66
N GLY A 55 20.89 -7.18 -6.67
CA GLY A 55 21.90 -7.21 -7.71
C GLY A 55 23.33 -7.03 -7.20
N LEU A 56 23.53 -6.19 -6.16
CA LEU A 56 24.81 -6.00 -5.50
C LEU A 56 25.27 -7.20 -4.66
N LEU A 57 24.33 -8.05 -4.25
CA LEU A 57 24.62 -9.29 -3.53
C LEU A 57 24.92 -10.47 -4.46
N LEU A 58 24.65 -10.34 -5.77
CA LEU A 58 24.93 -11.40 -6.75
C LEU A 58 26.44 -11.59 -6.93
N PRO A 59 26.92 -12.85 -6.99
CA PRO A 59 28.30 -13.15 -7.34
C PRO A 59 28.52 -12.84 -8.83
N ARG A 60 29.64 -12.21 -9.15
CA ARG A 60 30.14 -12.01 -10.53
C ARG A 60 29.25 -11.17 -11.47
N ALA A 61 28.55 -10.16 -10.99
CA ALA A 61 27.97 -9.17 -11.88
C ALA A 61 29.11 -8.49 -12.70
N ALA A 62 28.93 -8.39 -14.04
CA ALA A 62 29.83 -7.60 -14.85
C ALA A 62 29.93 -6.17 -14.29
N PRO A 63 31.07 -5.47 -14.45
CA PRO A 63 31.24 -4.12 -13.87
C PRO A 63 30.14 -3.13 -14.26
N GLN A 64 29.61 -3.23 -15.47
CA GLN A 64 28.50 -2.40 -15.95
C GLN A 64 27.19 -2.74 -15.21
N GLN A 65 26.90 -4.03 -15.00
CA GLN A 65 25.73 -4.48 -14.24
C GLN A 65 25.82 -4.04 -12.78
N ALA A 66 27.00 -4.15 -12.16
CA ALA A 66 27.21 -3.68 -10.79
C ALA A 66 27.00 -2.17 -10.64
N ARG A 67 27.39 -1.37 -11.65
CA ARG A 67 27.09 0.08 -11.68
C ARG A 67 25.59 0.33 -11.82
N GLY A 68 24.90 -0.38 -12.70
CA GLY A 68 23.44 -0.28 -12.83
C GLY A 68 22.70 -0.60 -11.53
N HIS A 69 23.09 -1.67 -10.85
CA HIS A 69 22.50 -2.02 -9.54
C HIS A 69 22.80 -0.98 -8.46
N LEU A 70 24.01 -0.37 -8.48
CA LEU A 70 24.34 0.71 -7.56
C LEU A 70 23.48 1.96 -7.84
N VAL A 71 23.26 2.31 -9.10
CA VAL A 71 22.37 3.44 -9.47
C VAL A 71 20.96 3.19 -8.99
N LEU A 72 20.37 2.02 -9.26
CA LEU A 72 19.03 1.66 -8.78
C LEU A 72 18.93 1.75 -7.25
N TRP A 73 19.97 1.28 -6.55
CA TRP A 73 20.07 1.36 -5.10
C TRP A 73 20.04 2.80 -4.60
N LEU A 74 20.91 3.66 -5.14
CA LEU A 74 21.04 5.05 -4.69
C LEU A 74 19.84 5.90 -5.06
N VAL A 75 19.29 5.72 -6.27
CA VAL A 75 18.06 6.42 -6.72
C VAL A 75 16.87 6.02 -5.85
N GLY A 76 16.70 4.72 -5.57
CA GLY A 76 15.62 4.25 -4.70
C GLY A 76 15.74 4.82 -3.28
N LEU A 77 16.93 4.82 -2.69
CA LEU A 77 17.17 5.40 -1.37
C LEU A 77 16.92 6.91 -1.33
N LEU A 78 17.41 7.63 -2.33
CA LEU A 78 17.22 9.08 -2.43
C LEU A 78 15.71 9.43 -2.57
N ALA A 79 15.00 8.73 -3.46
CA ALA A 79 13.57 8.92 -3.64
C ALA A 79 12.79 8.63 -2.36
N LEU A 80 13.12 7.55 -1.64
CA LEU A 80 12.52 7.20 -0.36
C LEU A 80 12.79 8.26 0.71
N THR A 81 14.00 8.81 0.75
CA THR A 81 14.38 9.87 1.69
C THR A 81 13.62 11.16 1.40
N LEU A 82 13.62 11.62 0.14
CA LEU A 82 12.98 12.86 -0.27
C LEU A 82 11.46 12.81 -0.18
N SER A 83 10.85 11.61 -0.25
CA SER A 83 9.42 11.41 -0.04
C SER A 83 9.00 11.39 1.44
N GLY A 84 9.90 11.73 2.37
CA GLY A 84 9.60 11.85 3.80
C GLY A 84 9.74 10.55 4.61
N ALA A 85 10.27 9.47 4.02
CA ALA A 85 10.52 8.20 4.70
C ALA A 85 12.02 7.98 5.03
N ALA A 86 12.73 9.04 5.43
CA ALA A 86 14.17 9.02 5.67
C ALA A 86 14.59 7.96 6.71
N TRP A 87 13.86 7.82 7.82
CA TRP A 87 14.15 6.82 8.84
C TRP A 87 14.01 5.39 8.32
N VAL A 88 13.04 5.15 7.41
CA VAL A 88 12.86 3.86 6.72
C VAL A 88 14.01 3.62 5.76
N ALA A 89 14.41 4.65 5.00
CA ALA A 89 15.47 4.59 4.02
C ALA A 89 16.82 4.20 4.64
N VAL A 90 17.15 4.68 5.84
CA VAL A 90 18.38 4.32 6.56
C VAL A 90 18.43 2.84 6.94
N GLY A 91 17.29 2.21 7.16
CA GLY A 91 17.22 0.78 7.46
C GLY A 91 17.79 -0.11 6.35
N LEU A 92 17.56 0.24 5.08
CA LEU A 92 18.05 -0.56 3.94
C LEU A 92 19.58 -0.71 3.88
N PRO A 93 20.40 0.36 3.98
CA PRO A 93 21.85 0.21 4.06
C PRO A 93 22.34 -0.63 5.25
N LEU A 94 21.71 -0.47 6.40
CA LEU A 94 22.03 -1.26 7.59
C LEU A 94 21.71 -2.75 7.38
N ILE A 95 20.56 -3.05 6.79
CA ILE A 95 20.13 -4.40 6.42
C ILE A 95 21.08 -4.98 5.37
N LEU A 96 21.43 -4.23 4.32
CA LEU A 96 22.41 -4.67 3.32
C LEU A 96 23.75 -5.00 3.98
N GLY A 97 24.22 -4.20 4.94
CA GLY A 97 25.42 -4.46 5.72
C GLY A 97 25.33 -5.77 6.54
N ALA A 98 24.19 -5.99 7.20
CA ALA A 98 23.93 -7.20 7.97
C ALA A 98 23.91 -8.46 7.08
N THR A 99 23.29 -8.36 5.88
CA THR A 99 23.17 -9.48 4.94
C THR A 99 24.51 -9.93 4.35
N GLN A 100 25.55 -9.08 4.38
CA GLN A 100 26.89 -9.49 3.91
C GLN A 100 27.50 -10.62 4.74
N ARG A 101 27.05 -10.78 6.00
CA ARG A 101 27.46 -11.86 6.89
C ARG A 101 26.71 -13.17 6.59
N GLY A 102 25.67 -13.12 5.76
CA GLY A 102 24.87 -14.29 5.38
C GLY A 102 25.61 -15.21 4.41
N GLY A 103 25.22 -16.50 4.44
CA GLY A 103 25.73 -17.53 3.54
C GLY A 103 25.22 -17.33 2.10
N HIS A 104 25.89 -18.02 1.18
CA HIS A 104 25.40 -18.17 -0.19
C HIS A 104 24.40 -19.32 -0.24
N PRO A 105 23.36 -19.22 -1.08
CA PRO A 105 22.51 -20.37 -1.36
C PRO A 105 23.34 -21.47 -2.02
N GLU A 106 23.22 -22.71 -1.55
CA GLU A 106 23.94 -23.88 -2.09
C GLU A 106 23.69 -24.10 -3.59
N TRP A 107 22.54 -23.68 -4.11
CA TRP A 107 22.17 -23.78 -5.51
C TRP A 107 22.99 -22.88 -6.46
N LEU A 108 23.75 -21.90 -5.93
CA LEU A 108 24.66 -21.06 -6.72
C LEU A 108 26.03 -21.73 -7.00
N GLY A 109 26.30 -22.89 -6.40
CA GLY A 109 27.53 -23.65 -6.53
C GLY A 109 28.75 -23.05 -5.79
N GLU A 110 29.70 -23.87 -5.43
CA GLU A 110 30.89 -23.48 -4.64
C GLU A 110 31.80 -22.45 -5.33
N HIS A 111 31.71 -22.31 -6.65
CA HIS A 111 32.57 -21.42 -7.43
C HIS A 111 32.11 -19.96 -7.46
N ALA A 112 30.97 -19.64 -6.88
CA ALA A 112 30.40 -18.30 -6.84
C ALA A 112 30.83 -17.52 -5.58
N LYS A 113 32.16 -17.31 -5.38
CA LYS A 113 32.63 -16.44 -4.30
C LYS A 113 32.18 -15.00 -4.55
N PRO A 114 31.46 -14.35 -3.61
CA PRO A 114 31.03 -12.98 -3.78
C PRO A 114 32.22 -12.05 -3.74
N ASN A 115 32.13 -10.98 -4.51
CA ASN A 115 33.00 -9.85 -4.33
C ASN A 115 32.38 -8.90 -3.28
N PRO A 116 32.89 -8.81 -2.05
CA PRO A 116 32.27 -7.98 -1.01
C PRO A 116 32.49 -6.48 -1.22
N LYS A 117 33.44 -6.07 -2.09
CA LYS A 117 33.81 -4.67 -2.28
C LYS A 117 32.67 -3.78 -2.75
N PRO A 118 31.88 -4.13 -3.80
CA PRO A 118 30.78 -3.27 -4.25
C PRO A 118 29.67 -3.15 -3.21
N ALA A 119 29.34 -4.21 -2.49
CA ALA A 119 28.31 -4.18 -1.47
C ALA A 119 28.71 -3.32 -0.25
N LYS A 120 29.97 -3.38 0.18
CA LYS A 120 30.47 -2.50 1.27
C LYS A 120 30.41 -1.02 0.88
N ARG A 121 30.82 -0.68 -0.34
CA ARG A 121 30.70 0.69 -0.87
C ARG A 121 29.24 1.15 -0.94
N ALA A 122 28.34 0.27 -1.38
CA ALA A 122 26.93 0.58 -1.46
C ALA A 122 26.30 0.88 -0.09
N VAL A 123 26.76 0.23 0.99
CA VAL A 123 26.30 0.55 2.37
C VAL A 123 26.67 1.98 2.73
N TRP A 124 27.95 2.36 2.57
CA TRP A 124 28.41 3.71 2.93
C TRP A 124 27.79 4.80 2.06
N LEU A 125 27.73 4.58 0.73
CA LEU A 125 27.06 5.51 -0.18
C LEU A 125 25.59 5.61 0.12
N GLY A 126 24.94 4.49 0.46
CA GLY A 126 23.54 4.48 0.86
C GLY A 126 23.27 5.29 2.12
N LEU A 127 24.08 5.13 3.16
CA LEU A 127 24.00 5.94 4.37
C LEU A 127 24.22 7.43 4.07
N LEU A 128 25.18 7.77 3.23
CA LEU A 128 25.46 9.14 2.85
C LEU A 128 24.27 9.77 2.08
N VAL A 129 23.72 9.05 1.08
CA VAL A 129 22.60 9.52 0.27
C VAL A 129 21.30 9.65 1.07
N THR A 130 21.17 8.91 2.17
CA THR A 130 19.99 9.03 3.05
C THR A 130 20.17 10.07 4.13
N LEU A 131 21.30 10.07 4.86
CA LEU A 131 21.49 10.94 6.01
C LEU A 131 21.77 12.40 5.63
N VAL A 132 22.59 12.64 4.59
CA VAL A 132 22.96 14.01 4.22
C VAL A 132 21.75 14.83 3.78
N PRO A 133 20.91 14.38 2.83
CA PRO A 133 19.71 15.14 2.47
C PRO A 133 18.69 15.22 3.61
N ALA A 134 18.52 14.15 4.39
CA ALA A 134 17.58 14.14 5.50
C ALA A 134 17.91 15.21 6.56
N LEU A 135 19.19 15.36 6.89
CA LEU A 135 19.66 16.35 7.86
C LEU A 135 19.72 17.76 7.27
N ALA A 136 20.24 17.90 6.03
CA ALA A 136 20.38 19.19 5.36
C ALA A 136 19.02 19.87 5.08
N LEU A 137 17.99 19.08 4.74
CA LEU A 137 16.65 19.57 4.45
C LEU A 137 15.71 19.56 5.66
N GLY A 138 16.18 19.08 6.83
CA GLY A 138 15.35 18.98 8.03
C GLY A 138 14.14 18.03 7.89
N ILE A 139 14.20 17.06 6.95
CA ILE A 139 13.11 16.10 6.66
C ILE A 139 13.23 14.80 7.47
N TRP A 140 14.04 14.80 8.51
CA TRP A 140 14.15 13.67 9.42
C TRP A 140 12.92 13.61 10.34
N HIS A 141 11.92 12.83 9.94
CA HIS A 141 10.76 12.56 10.77
C HIS A 141 10.76 11.08 11.13
N GLY A 142 10.60 10.79 12.42
CA GLY A 142 10.40 9.43 12.90
C GLY A 142 8.98 8.92 12.59
N PRO A 143 8.69 7.66 12.92
CA PRO A 143 7.33 7.15 12.79
C PRO A 143 6.39 7.97 13.69
N VAL A 144 5.26 8.41 13.14
CA VAL A 144 4.20 9.04 13.93
C VAL A 144 3.56 7.95 14.79
N LEU A 145 3.80 8.02 16.09
CA LEU A 145 3.26 7.06 17.03
C LEU A 145 1.75 7.28 17.22
N SER A 146 1.00 6.20 17.23
CA SER A 146 -0.43 6.27 17.49
C SER A 146 -0.72 6.41 18.98
N ALA A 147 -1.73 7.21 19.33
CA ALA A 147 -2.25 7.32 20.69
C ALA A 147 -2.86 5.97 21.18
N THR A 148 -3.37 5.14 20.24
CA THR A 148 -3.89 3.81 20.55
C THR A 148 -3.01 2.75 19.90
N PRO A 149 -2.12 2.11 20.62
CA PRO A 149 -1.23 1.10 20.07
C PRO A 149 -1.99 -0.17 19.66
N VAL A 150 -1.45 -0.90 18.71
CA VAL A 150 -2.06 -2.10 18.10
C VAL A 150 -2.37 -3.20 19.13
N TRP A 151 -1.59 -3.31 20.20
CA TRP A 151 -1.86 -4.28 21.26
C TRP A 151 -3.19 -4.03 22.01
N ALA A 152 -3.81 -2.87 21.84
CA ALA A 152 -5.18 -2.64 22.32
C ALA A 152 -6.23 -3.35 21.45
N THR A 153 -5.93 -3.59 20.15
CA THR A 153 -6.83 -4.27 19.20
C THR A 153 -6.08 -5.26 18.28
N PRO A 154 -5.39 -6.27 18.83
CA PRO A 154 -4.50 -7.15 18.05
C PRO A 154 -5.25 -7.96 16.99
N VAL A 155 -6.48 -8.35 17.27
CA VAL A 155 -7.30 -9.14 16.33
C VAL A 155 -7.65 -8.31 15.11
N ALA A 156 -8.07 -7.04 15.30
CA ALA A 156 -8.39 -6.13 14.20
C ALA A 156 -7.16 -5.88 13.32
N TRP A 157 -5.98 -5.70 13.92
CA TRP A 157 -4.74 -5.51 13.18
C TRP A 157 -4.35 -6.76 12.38
N LEU A 158 -4.47 -7.96 12.96
CA LEU A 158 -4.20 -9.21 12.25
C LEU A 158 -5.16 -9.43 11.09
N GLN A 159 -6.46 -9.14 11.29
CA GLN A 159 -7.45 -9.19 10.21
C GLN A 159 -7.09 -8.23 9.09
N TRP A 160 -6.75 -6.99 9.43
CA TRP A 160 -6.34 -5.99 8.46
C TRP A 160 -5.05 -6.38 7.73
N LEU A 161 -4.02 -6.83 8.44
CA LEU A 161 -2.78 -7.34 7.85
C LEU A 161 -3.04 -8.54 6.93
N GLY A 162 -3.92 -9.45 7.35
CA GLY A 162 -4.31 -10.61 6.55
C GLY A 162 -4.96 -10.21 5.23
N TRP A 163 -5.85 -9.23 5.22
CA TRP A 163 -6.44 -8.70 4.00
C TRP A 163 -5.42 -7.91 3.16
N PHE A 164 -4.61 -7.10 3.80
CA PHE A 164 -3.62 -6.25 3.13
C PHE A 164 -2.58 -7.08 2.36
N LEU A 165 -2.06 -8.15 2.97
CA LEU A 165 -1.09 -9.05 2.35
C LEU A 165 -1.73 -10.21 1.57
N TRP A 166 -3.05 -10.28 1.47
CA TRP A 166 -3.71 -11.33 0.71
C TRP A 166 -3.46 -11.14 -0.80
N PRO A 167 -3.19 -12.20 -1.60
CA PRO A 167 -2.97 -13.61 -1.24
C PRO A 167 -1.49 -13.98 -1.00
N THR A 168 -0.60 -13.02 -0.75
CA THR A 168 0.85 -13.25 -0.66
C THR A 168 1.29 -13.87 0.66
N TRP A 169 0.61 -13.56 1.79
CA TRP A 169 1.03 -14.04 3.11
C TRP A 169 1.05 -15.57 3.28
N PRO A 170 0.14 -16.39 2.70
CA PRO A 170 0.24 -17.84 2.82
C PRO A 170 1.52 -18.39 2.16
N LEU A 171 1.88 -17.82 0.99
CA LEU A 171 3.11 -18.18 0.29
C LEU A 171 4.36 -17.70 1.04
N LEU A 172 4.31 -16.52 1.65
CA LEU A 172 5.37 -16.01 2.52
C LEU A 172 5.60 -16.96 3.69
N LEU A 173 4.55 -17.36 4.41
CA LEU A 173 4.65 -18.31 5.52
C LEU A 173 5.18 -19.67 5.06
N TRP A 174 4.74 -20.14 3.88
CA TRP A 174 5.27 -21.35 3.27
C TRP A 174 6.77 -21.26 3.00
N THR A 175 7.23 -20.12 2.47
CA THR A 175 8.66 -19.86 2.26
C THR A 175 9.42 -19.91 3.58
N LEU A 176 8.95 -19.22 4.61
CA LEU A 176 9.60 -19.22 5.93
C LEU A 176 9.70 -20.65 6.52
N TRP A 177 8.65 -21.46 6.30
CA TRP A 177 8.63 -22.84 6.75
C TRP A 177 9.61 -23.75 5.98
N VAL A 178 9.56 -23.72 4.65
CA VAL A 178 10.38 -24.59 3.80
C VAL A 178 11.86 -24.22 3.90
N TRP A 179 12.16 -22.92 3.87
CA TRP A 179 13.53 -22.42 3.89
C TRP A 179 14.07 -22.15 5.30
N ARG A 180 13.40 -22.59 6.37
CA ARG A 180 13.77 -22.33 7.76
C ARG A 180 15.20 -22.71 8.14
N ARG A 181 15.81 -23.67 7.47
CA ARG A 181 17.21 -24.06 7.68
C ARG A 181 18.20 -23.20 6.91
N GLN A 182 17.72 -22.47 5.88
CA GLN A 182 18.51 -21.64 5.00
C GLN A 182 18.19 -20.14 5.14
N TRP A 183 17.50 -19.73 6.22
CA TRP A 183 17.09 -18.35 6.43
C TRP A 183 18.27 -17.34 6.47
N ARG A 184 19.50 -17.83 6.75
CA ARG A 184 20.73 -17.02 6.72
C ARG A 184 21.27 -16.79 5.31
N THR A 185 20.65 -17.32 4.27
CA THR A 185 21.06 -16.99 2.91
C THR A 185 20.71 -15.55 2.57
N ARG A 186 21.58 -14.87 1.85
CA ARG A 186 21.50 -13.43 1.60
C ARG A 186 20.16 -12.93 1.08
N PRO A 187 19.52 -13.55 0.06
CA PRO A 187 18.24 -13.07 -0.44
C PRO A 187 17.11 -13.17 0.60
N LEU A 188 17.05 -14.29 1.33
CA LEU A 188 16.05 -14.50 2.38
C LEU A 188 16.29 -13.55 3.57
N LEU A 189 17.56 -13.38 3.96
CA LEU A 189 17.92 -12.49 5.04
C LEU A 189 17.61 -11.02 4.70
N LEU A 190 17.90 -10.57 3.46
CA LEU A 190 17.58 -9.22 3.00
C LEU A 190 16.06 -8.98 3.08
N ALA A 191 15.27 -9.83 2.44
CA ALA A 191 13.82 -9.67 2.40
C ALA A 191 13.17 -9.84 3.79
N GLY A 192 13.65 -10.80 4.58
CA GLY A 192 13.15 -11.03 5.94
C GLY A 192 13.44 -9.86 6.89
N LEU A 193 14.67 -9.34 6.89
CA LEU A 193 15.03 -8.19 7.72
C LEU A 193 14.30 -6.92 7.27
N TRP A 194 14.10 -6.72 5.96
CA TRP A 194 13.32 -5.60 5.45
C TRP A 194 11.86 -5.71 5.87
N LEU A 195 11.26 -6.90 5.73
CA LEU A 195 9.91 -7.15 6.18
C LEU A 195 9.74 -6.82 7.67
N LEU A 196 10.67 -7.27 8.52
CA LEU A 196 10.66 -6.95 9.94
C LEU A 196 10.83 -5.46 10.21
N TRP A 197 11.75 -4.78 9.50
CA TRP A 197 12.03 -3.35 9.66
C TRP A 197 10.80 -2.48 9.38
N THR A 198 9.96 -2.85 8.44
CA THR A 198 8.75 -2.11 8.08
C THR A 198 7.51 -2.59 8.84
N LEU A 199 7.43 -3.88 9.19
CA LEU A 199 6.29 -4.46 9.88
C LEU A 199 6.28 -4.12 11.38
N LEU A 200 7.42 -4.20 12.07
CA LEU A 200 7.48 -3.95 13.51
C LEU A 200 7.03 -2.52 13.89
N PRO A 201 7.47 -1.45 13.21
CA PRO A 201 6.96 -0.11 13.51
C PRO A 201 5.47 0.06 13.24
N SER A 202 4.88 -0.72 12.30
CA SER A 202 3.44 -0.66 12.05
C SER A 202 2.58 -1.14 13.23
N LEU A 203 3.20 -1.82 14.22
CA LEU A 203 2.53 -2.19 15.47
C LEU A 203 2.30 -1.00 16.40
N VAL A 204 3.09 0.06 16.27
CA VAL A 204 3.04 1.24 17.15
C VAL A 204 2.61 2.49 16.41
N ALA A 205 2.90 2.57 15.11
CA ALA A 205 2.52 3.68 14.25
C ALA A 205 1.30 3.28 13.42
N GLN A 206 0.23 4.04 13.52
CA GLN A 206 -0.94 3.81 12.68
C GLN A 206 -0.69 4.37 11.28
N GLY A 207 -1.07 3.58 10.28
CA GLY A 207 -1.14 4.02 8.91
C GLY A 207 -0.88 2.92 7.88
N PRO A 208 -1.63 2.89 6.78
CA PRO A 208 -1.45 1.95 5.68
C PRO A 208 -0.09 2.11 4.98
N ARG A 209 0.55 3.29 5.08
CA ARG A 209 1.83 3.61 4.42
C ARG A 209 2.96 2.68 4.80
N LEU A 210 3.17 2.40 6.08
CA LEU A 210 4.24 1.50 6.53
C LEU A 210 4.02 0.08 6.05
N LEU A 211 2.78 -0.38 6.01
CA LEU A 211 2.47 -1.69 5.45
C LEU A 211 2.66 -1.74 3.94
N ALA A 212 2.40 -0.68 3.19
CA ALA A 212 2.73 -0.64 1.77
C ALA A 212 4.22 -0.90 1.52
N LEU A 213 5.10 -0.38 2.38
CA LEU A 213 6.55 -0.61 2.28
C LEU A 213 6.98 -2.05 2.60
N THR A 214 6.10 -2.87 3.19
CA THR A 214 6.37 -4.31 3.40
C THR A 214 6.14 -5.14 2.14
N LEU A 215 5.29 -4.65 1.21
CA LEU A 215 4.82 -5.41 0.04
C LEU A 215 5.96 -5.95 -0.85
N PRO A 216 7.00 -5.17 -1.21
CA PRO A 216 8.07 -5.70 -2.06
C PRO A 216 8.82 -6.89 -1.43
N ALA A 217 9.09 -6.82 -0.12
CA ALA A 217 9.73 -7.91 0.60
C ALA A 217 8.81 -9.12 0.74
N ALA A 218 7.53 -8.90 1.05
CA ALA A 218 6.53 -9.96 1.14
C ALA A 218 6.34 -10.67 -0.21
N ALA A 219 6.26 -9.91 -1.31
CA ALA A 219 6.12 -10.43 -2.66
C ALA A 219 7.34 -11.25 -3.09
N MET A 220 8.55 -10.77 -2.78
CA MET A 220 9.78 -11.52 -3.03
C MET A 220 9.81 -12.85 -2.25
N LEU A 221 9.47 -12.82 -0.96
CA LEU A 221 9.39 -14.04 -0.16
C LEU A 221 8.31 -14.99 -0.69
N ALA A 222 7.15 -14.48 -1.10
CA ALA A 222 6.09 -15.28 -1.69
C ALA A 222 6.53 -15.96 -2.99
N ALA A 223 7.29 -15.27 -3.85
CA ALA A 223 7.80 -15.85 -5.08
C ALA A 223 8.80 -17.00 -4.84
N LEU A 224 9.56 -16.96 -3.75
CA LEU A 224 10.47 -18.04 -3.36
C LEU A 224 9.73 -19.31 -2.90
N ALA A 225 8.43 -19.26 -2.66
CA ALA A 225 7.59 -20.42 -2.44
C ALA A 225 7.37 -21.23 -3.74
N LEU A 226 7.25 -20.53 -4.87
CA LEU A 226 6.78 -21.11 -6.15
C LEU A 226 7.51 -22.39 -6.57
N PRO A 227 8.87 -22.47 -6.50
CA PRO A 227 9.58 -23.69 -6.87
C PRO A 227 9.32 -24.88 -5.96
N THR A 228 8.85 -24.62 -4.75
CA THR A 228 8.64 -25.64 -3.70
C THR A 228 7.19 -26.10 -3.60
N LEU A 229 6.28 -25.43 -4.31
CA LEU A 229 4.86 -25.78 -4.31
C LEU A 229 4.61 -27.12 -5.02
N ARG A 230 3.83 -27.97 -4.35
CA ARG A 230 3.31 -29.18 -4.97
C ARG A 230 2.24 -28.82 -6.01
N ARG A 231 2.09 -29.63 -7.05
CA ARG A 231 1.08 -29.40 -8.11
C ARG A 231 -0.34 -29.19 -7.56
N GLY A 232 -0.72 -29.97 -6.56
CA GLY A 232 -2.04 -29.81 -5.92
C GLY A 232 -2.24 -28.45 -5.24
N LEU A 233 -1.21 -27.92 -4.56
CA LEU A 233 -1.28 -26.58 -3.94
C LEU A 233 -1.36 -25.46 -4.99
N SER A 234 -0.61 -25.59 -6.10
CA SER A 234 -0.71 -24.64 -7.20
C SER A 234 -2.11 -24.64 -7.83
N ALA A 235 -2.70 -25.83 -8.03
CA ALA A 235 -4.08 -25.94 -8.53
C ALA A 235 -5.09 -25.34 -7.53
N LEU A 236 -4.90 -25.54 -6.24
CA LEU A 236 -5.76 -24.93 -5.21
C LEU A 236 -5.71 -23.40 -5.25
N ILE A 237 -4.52 -22.81 -5.42
CA ILE A 237 -4.35 -21.35 -5.55
C ILE A 237 -5.11 -20.84 -6.79
N ASP A 238 -4.99 -21.53 -7.92
CA ASP A 238 -5.70 -21.17 -9.16
C ASP A 238 -7.22 -21.23 -8.96
N TRP A 239 -7.73 -22.33 -8.42
CA TRP A 239 -9.18 -22.50 -8.17
C TRP A 239 -9.71 -21.47 -7.19
N PHE A 240 -8.95 -21.22 -6.13
CA PHE A 240 -9.30 -20.17 -5.17
C PHE A 240 -9.34 -18.80 -5.83
N ALA A 241 -8.33 -18.44 -6.65
CA ALA A 241 -8.31 -17.18 -7.36
C ALA A 241 -9.52 -17.02 -8.29
N VAL A 242 -9.84 -18.07 -9.07
CA VAL A 242 -11.03 -18.04 -9.94
C VAL A 242 -12.32 -17.85 -9.13
N ALA A 243 -12.52 -18.64 -8.08
CA ALA A 243 -13.74 -18.54 -7.26
C ALA A 243 -13.87 -17.18 -6.56
N PHE A 244 -12.79 -16.72 -5.90
CA PHE A 244 -12.78 -15.48 -5.13
C PHE A 244 -12.97 -14.25 -6.04
N PHE A 245 -12.18 -14.11 -7.10
CA PHE A 245 -12.23 -12.92 -7.94
C PHE A 245 -13.45 -12.91 -8.87
N SER A 246 -13.93 -14.07 -9.34
CA SER A 246 -15.20 -14.12 -10.06
C SER A 246 -16.39 -13.81 -9.16
N GLY A 247 -16.39 -14.31 -7.92
CA GLY A 247 -17.37 -13.95 -6.91
C GLY A 247 -17.35 -12.45 -6.58
N SER A 248 -16.16 -11.87 -6.40
CA SER A 248 -15.98 -10.44 -6.17
C SER A 248 -16.50 -9.61 -7.36
N ALA A 249 -16.15 -9.99 -8.59
CA ALA A 249 -16.64 -9.33 -9.81
C ALA A 249 -18.17 -9.41 -9.90
N PHE A 250 -18.75 -10.59 -9.63
CA PHE A 250 -20.19 -10.76 -9.60
C PHE A 250 -20.87 -9.83 -8.58
N VAL A 251 -20.33 -9.73 -7.37
CA VAL A 251 -20.86 -8.83 -6.33
C VAL A 251 -20.76 -7.37 -6.78
N LEU A 252 -19.62 -6.95 -7.35
CA LEU A 252 -19.45 -5.58 -7.84
C LEU A 252 -20.48 -5.23 -8.92
N TRP A 253 -20.71 -6.11 -9.89
CA TRP A 253 -21.73 -5.94 -10.91
C TRP A 253 -23.16 -5.96 -10.36
N LEU A 254 -23.44 -6.85 -9.40
CA LEU A 254 -24.75 -6.97 -8.76
C LEU A 254 -25.16 -5.67 -8.04
N TYR A 255 -24.25 -5.11 -7.25
CA TYR A 255 -24.51 -3.87 -6.53
C TYR A 255 -24.54 -2.66 -7.48
N TRP A 256 -23.73 -2.65 -8.53
CA TRP A 256 -23.79 -1.62 -9.57
C TRP A 256 -25.16 -1.65 -10.27
N ALA A 257 -25.65 -2.80 -10.66
CA ALA A 257 -26.99 -2.93 -11.23
C ALA A 257 -28.09 -2.47 -10.24
N GLY A 258 -27.94 -2.81 -8.96
CA GLY A 258 -28.83 -2.37 -7.89
C GLY A 258 -28.90 -0.85 -7.75
N MET A 259 -27.75 -0.15 -7.79
CA MET A 259 -27.74 1.31 -7.65
C MET A 259 -28.15 2.05 -8.93
N THR A 260 -27.90 1.48 -10.12
CA THR A 260 -28.17 2.14 -11.41
C THR A 260 -29.60 1.86 -11.90
N PHE A 261 -30.09 0.64 -11.76
CA PHE A 261 -31.39 0.19 -12.27
C PHE A 261 -32.42 -0.12 -11.18
N ALA A 262 -32.10 0.10 -9.90
CA ALA A 262 -32.92 -0.28 -8.75
C ALA A 262 -33.23 -1.79 -8.69
N TYR A 263 -32.49 -2.62 -9.40
CA TYR A 263 -32.67 -4.07 -9.46
C TYR A 263 -31.31 -4.78 -9.39
N PRO A 264 -31.12 -5.83 -8.54
CA PRO A 264 -32.13 -6.39 -7.60
C PRO A 264 -32.45 -5.46 -6.43
N GLN A 265 -33.68 -5.50 -5.96
CA GLN A 265 -34.13 -4.60 -4.89
C GLN A 265 -33.35 -4.73 -3.59
N ALA A 266 -32.82 -5.93 -3.26
CA ALA A 266 -31.99 -6.15 -2.07
C ALA A 266 -30.69 -5.35 -2.13
N ALA A 267 -30.01 -5.32 -3.28
CA ALA A 267 -28.81 -4.53 -3.51
C ALA A 267 -29.11 -3.02 -3.46
N ALA A 268 -30.19 -2.58 -4.14
CA ALA A 268 -30.63 -1.19 -4.13
C ALA A 268 -30.94 -0.67 -2.71
N LYS A 269 -31.69 -1.44 -1.91
CA LYS A 269 -31.99 -1.11 -0.50
C LYS A 269 -30.72 -1.05 0.36
N THR A 270 -29.75 -1.90 0.10
CA THR A 270 -28.48 -1.89 0.84
C THR A 270 -27.68 -0.62 0.52
N VAL A 271 -27.57 -0.25 -0.75
CA VAL A 271 -26.90 0.98 -1.18
C VAL A 271 -27.57 2.22 -0.59
N SER A 272 -28.88 2.35 -0.71
CA SER A 272 -29.63 3.52 -0.18
C SER A 272 -29.51 3.66 1.34
N ARG A 273 -29.35 2.56 2.06
CA ARG A 273 -29.13 2.56 3.51
C ARG A 273 -27.69 2.96 3.89
N LEU A 274 -26.69 2.53 3.10
CA LEU A 274 -25.28 2.80 3.38
C LEU A 274 -24.88 4.23 2.96
N VAL A 275 -25.41 4.69 1.83
CA VAL A 275 -25.13 6.00 1.25
C VAL A 275 -26.44 6.70 0.88
N PRO A 276 -27.14 7.30 1.87
CA PRO A 276 -28.40 8.00 1.63
C PRO A 276 -28.23 9.16 0.66
N GLY A 277 -29.19 9.34 -0.25
CA GLY A 277 -29.18 10.48 -1.19
C GLY A 277 -28.32 10.26 -2.44
N PHE A 278 -27.63 9.14 -2.58
CA PHE A 278 -26.88 8.82 -3.79
C PHE A 278 -27.83 8.38 -4.91
N ASN A 279 -27.73 9.06 -6.06
CA ASN A 279 -28.42 8.70 -7.30
C ASN A 279 -27.36 8.36 -8.35
N ALA A 280 -27.39 7.10 -8.81
CA ALA A 280 -26.46 6.64 -9.84
C ALA A 280 -26.97 7.04 -11.21
N GLU A 281 -26.10 7.63 -12.02
CA GLU A 281 -26.32 7.85 -13.45
C GLU A 281 -25.50 6.85 -14.26
N LEU A 282 -25.99 6.50 -15.43
CA LEU A 282 -25.29 5.60 -16.34
C LEU A 282 -24.17 6.38 -17.06
N ASP A 283 -22.93 6.09 -16.69
CA ASP A 283 -21.74 6.67 -17.33
C ASP A 283 -21.05 5.63 -18.21
N TRP A 284 -21.12 5.83 -19.52
CA TRP A 284 -20.49 4.96 -20.52
C TRP A 284 -18.96 4.98 -20.43
N THR A 285 -18.37 6.07 -19.97
CA THR A 285 -16.90 6.20 -19.85
C THR A 285 -16.34 5.28 -18.77
N LEU A 286 -17.13 5.02 -17.72
CA LEU A 286 -16.82 4.08 -16.64
C LEU A 286 -17.27 2.65 -16.97
N LEU A 287 -18.39 2.49 -17.67
CA LEU A 287 -18.94 1.17 -18.01
C LEU A 287 -18.08 0.42 -19.02
N LEU A 288 -17.59 1.07 -20.07
CA LEU A 288 -16.80 0.41 -21.12
C LEU A 288 -15.52 -0.25 -20.59
N PRO A 289 -14.68 0.41 -19.75
CA PRO A 289 -13.53 -0.24 -19.13
C PRO A 289 -13.93 -1.42 -18.21
N ALA A 290 -15.05 -1.31 -17.49
CA ALA A 290 -15.54 -2.38 -16.64
C ALA A 290 -15.90 -3.62 -17.43
N VAL A 291 -16.59 -3.45 -18.56
CA VAL A 291 -16.94 -4.54 -19.48
C VAL A 291 -15.67 -5.15 -20.08
N ALA A 292 -14.74 -4.30 -20.56
CA ALA A 292 -13.49 -4.75 -21.17
C ALA A 292 -12.67 -5.60 -20.20
N VAL A 293 -12.50 -5.15 -18.93
CA VAL A 293 -11.72 -5.90 -17.94
C VAL A 293 -12.41 -7.20 -17.53
N THR A 294 -13.76 -7.22 -17.51
CA THR A 294 -14.52 -8.45 -17.25
C THR A 294 -14.26 -9.50 -18.33
N PHE A 295 -14.31 -9.11 -19.61
CA PHE A 295 -13.96 -10.02 -20.71
C PHE A 295 -12.48 -10.42 -20.68
N ALA A 296 -11.58 -9.53 -20.34
CA ALA A 296 -10.17 -9.87 -20.17
C ALA A 296 -9.96 -10.90 -19.05
N TRP A 297 -10.69 -10.80 -17.94
CA TRP A 297 -10.69 -11.78 -16.85
C TRP A 297 -11.18 -13.16 -17.33
N LEU A 298 -12.31 -13.21 -18.01
CA LEU A 298 -12.83 -14.46 -18.60
C LEU A 298 -11.82 -15.07 -19.59
N GLY A 299 -11.22 -14.23 -20.42
CA GLY A 299 -10.15 -14.63 -21.33
C GLY A 299 -8.94 -15.20 -20.60
N ALA A 300 -8.53 -14.60 -19.48
CA ALA A 300 -7.42 -15.09 -18.64
C ALA A 300 -7.73 -16.47 -18.04
N ILE A 301 -8.96 -16.70 -17.58
CA ILE A 301 -9.42 -18.02 -17.10
C ILE A 301 -9.34 -19.05 -18.23
N VAL A 302 -9.92 -18.75 -19.40
CA VAL A 302 -9.89 -19.65 -20.56
C VAL A 302 -8.47 -19.95 -21.02
N TRP A 303 -7.63 -18.91 -21.09
CA TRP A 303 -6.22 -19.07 -21.41
C TRP A 303 -5.52 -19.98 -20.41
N ARG A 304 -5.77 -19.80 -19.12
CA ARG A 304 -5.17 -20.63 -18.07
C ARG A 304 -5.57 -22.10 -18.16
N VAL A 305 -6.84 -22.38 -18.50
CA VAL A 305 -7.35 -23.74 -18.63
C VAL A 305 -6.78 -24.43 -19.89
N ARG A 306 -6.67 -23.68 -21.00
CA ARG A 306 -6.24 -24.25 -22.28
C ARG A 306 -4.73 -24.46 -22.43
N HIS A 307 -3.92 -23.65 -21.72
CA HIS A 307 -2.46 -23.69 -21.89
C HIS A 307 -1.77 -24.36 -20.70
N TYR A 308 -1.24 -25.55 -20.93
CA TYR A 308 -0.40 -26.27 -19.98
C TYR A 308 1.07 -25.87 -20.19
N SER A 309 1.59 -24.87 -19.48
CA SER A 309 3.01 -24.57 -19.46
C SER A 309 3.60 -24.78 -18.06
N MET A 310 4.91 -25.09 -18.00
CA MET A 310 5.64 -25.39 -16.76
C MET A 310 6.20 -24.12 -16.07
N ALA A 311 5.77 -22.91 -16.45
CA ALA A 311 6.30 -21.67 -15.89
C ALA A 311 5.96 -21.54 -14.40
N LEU A 312 6.96 -21.24 -13.58
CA LEU A 312 6.85 -21.13 -12.11
C LEU A 312 5.85 -20.05 -11.65
N TRP A 313 5.88 -18.88 -12.30
CA TRP A 313 5.03 -17.73 -11.97
C TRP A 313 3.54 -17.94 -12.29
N ARG A 314 3.22 -18.96 -13.03
CA ARG A 314 1.86 -19.20 -13.53
C ARG A 314 0.82 -19.37 -12.44
N GLY A 315 1.20 -19.93 -11.28
CA GLY A 315 0.30 -20.05 -10.12
C GLY A 315 -0.14 -18.71 -9.52
N LEU A 316 0.55 -17.60 -9.84
CA LEU A 316 0.18 -16.27 -9.38
C LEU A 316 -0.50 -15.41 -10.47
N ALA A 317 -0.48 -15.85 -11.73
CA ALA A 317 -1.02 -15.07 -12.85
C ALA A 317 -2.52 -14.80 -12.70
N LEU A 318 -3.31 -15.79 -12.30
CA LEU A 318 -4.74 -15.61 -12.06
C LEU A 318 -5.01 -14.75 -10.81
N SER A 319 -4.22 -14.90 -9.76
CA SER A 319 -4.35 -14.06 -8.57
C SER A 319 -4.07 -12.58 -8.90
N ALA A 320 -3.02 -12.30 -9.67
CA ALA A 320 -2.69 -10.95 -10.10
C ALA A 320 -3.75 -10.37 -11.06
N ALA A 321 -4.15 -11.13 -12.07
CA ALA A 321 -5.20 -10.72 -13.01
C ALA A 321 -6.54 -10.47 -12.31
N GLY A 322 -6.91 -11.34 -11.37
CA GLY A 322 -8.13 -11.19 -10.57
C GLY A 322 -8.11 -9.97 -9.66
N ALA A 323 -6.98 -9.69 -9.00
CA ALA A 323 -6.80 -8.50 -8.18
C ALA A 323 -6.94 -7.22 -9.02
N VAL A 324 -6.27 -7.15 -10.18
CA VAL A 324 -6.42 -6.02 -11.11
C VAL A 324 -7.86 -5.88 -11.60
N THR A 325 -8.51 -6.99 -11.99
CA THR A 325 -9.92 -6.97 -12.42
C THR A 325 -10.82 -6.42 -11.34
N SER A 326 -10.73 -6.94 -10.11
CA SER A 326 -11.56 -6.48 -8.99
C SER A 326 -11.32 -5.00 -8.68
N TRP A 327 -10.06 -4.54 -8.77
CA TRP A 327 -9.72 -3.15 -8.53
C TRP A 327 -10.25 -2.23 -9.63
N VAL A 328 -10.10 -2.60 -10.91
CA VAL A 328 -10.64 -1.80 -12.02
C VAL A 328 -12.17 -1.75 -11.94
N LEU A 329 -12.84 -2.86 -11.65
CA LEU A 329 -14.28 -2.87 -11.46
C LEU A 329 -14.72 -1.97 -10.30
N LEU A 330 -14.00 -1.99 -9.18
CA LEU A 330 -14.28 -1.10 -8.05
C LEU A 330 -14.12 0.37 -8.45
N MET A 331 -13.04 0.72 -9.15
CA MET A 331 -12.71 2.09 -9.55
C MET A 331 -13.47 2.57 -10.80
N THR A 332 -14.27 1.74 -11.42
CA THR A 332 -15.15 2.13 -12.52
C THR A 332 -16.61 2.09 -12.09
N LEU A 333 -17.10 0.96 -11.64
CA LEU A 333 -18.51 0.78 -11.31
C LEU A 333 -18.92 1.44 -9.99
N TRP A 334 -18.03 1.47 -9.00
CA TRP A 334 -18.34 1.98 -7.66
C TRP A 334 -17.71 3.34 -7.36
N LEU A 335 -16.86 3.87 -8.24
CA LEU A 335 -16.21 5.16 -8.02
C LEU A 335 -17.20 6.30 -7.71
N PRO A 336 -18.34 6.46 -8.44
CA PRO A 336 -19.30 7.51 -8.12
C PRO A 336 -19.89 7.37 -6.71
N LEU A 337 -20.21 6.13 -6.29
CA LEU A 337 -20.72 5.83 -4.96
C LEU A 337 -19.64 6.12 -3.88
N LEU A 338 -18.39 5.69 -4.12
CA LEU A 338 -17.29 5.92 -3.20
C LEU A 338 -16.97 7.41 -3.06
N ASN A 339 -16.98 8.15 -4.15
CA ASN A 339 -16.77 9.59 -4.13
C ASN A 339 -17.89 10.31 -3.37
N HIS A 340 -19.14 9.88 -3.53
CA HIS A 340 -20.25 10.46 -2.78
C HIS A 340 -20.17 10.13 -1.28
N GLY A 341 -19.83 8.89 -0.92
CA GLY A 341 -19.87 8.39 0.45
C GLY A 341 -18.59 8.59 1.27
N LEU A 342 -17.42 8.73 0.63
CA LEU A 342 -16.12 8.79 1.29
C LEU A 342 -15.35 10.10 1.02
N SER A 343 -15.84 10.97 0.14
CA SER A 343 -15.20 12.25 -0.15
C SER A 343 -15.48 13.26 0.96
N TYR A 344 -14.47 14.04 1.29
CA TYR A 344 -14.60 15.20 2.16
C TYR A 344 -15.21 16.42 1.47
N GLN A 345 -15.54 16.35 0.18
CA GLN A 345 -16.06 17.47 -0.61
C GLN A 345 -17.34 18.08 0.00
N GLN A 346 -18.33 17.24 0.34
CA GLN A 346 -19.57 17.71 0.95
C GLN A 346 -19.32 18.35 2.32
N ALA A 347 -18.43 17.76 3.11
CA ALA A 347 -18.03 18.29 4.40
C ALA A 347 -17.32 19.66 4.26
N ALA A 348 -16.43 19.78 3.27
CA ALA A 348 -15.71 21.02 2.97
C ALA A 348 -16.67 22.13 2.53
N GLN A 349 -17.63 21.82 1.64
CA GLN A 349 -18.68 22.76 1.22
C GLN A 349 -19.58 23.18 2.38
N ARG A 350 -19.88 22.29 3.32
CA ARG A 350 -20.62 22.61 4.52
C ARG A 350 -19.86 23.59 5.42
N VAL A 351 -18.55 23.39 5.60
CA VAL A 351 -17.70 24.36 6.32
C VAL A 351 -17.72 25.71 5.61
N ALA A 352 -17.60 25.73 4.27
CA ALA A 352 -17.63 26.97 3.48
C ALA A 352 -18.96 27.72 3.58
N SER A 353 -20.08 27.03 3.78
CA SER A 353 -21.38 27.66 3.99
C SER A 353 -21.48 28.38 5.34
N GLN A 354 -20.70 27.98 6.34
CA GLN A 354 -20.66 28.56 7.68
C GLN A 354 -19.50 29.54 7.87
N TRP A 355 -18.43 29.38 7.12
CA TRP A 355 -17.19 30.18 7.22
C TRP A 355 -16.72 30.62 5.84
N SER A 356 -16.73 31.92 5.60
CA SER A 356 -16.22 32.51 4.37
C SER A 356 -14.73 32.87 4.50
N GLU A 357 -14.04 32.91 3.38
CA GLU A 357 -12.62 33.27 3.29
C GLU A 357 -12.31 34.63 3.91
N ASP A 358 -13.23 35.60 3.76
CA ASP A 358 -13.10 36.96 4.30
C ASP A 358 -13.01 37.01 5.84
N ARG A 359 -13.47 35.95 6.53
CA ARG A 359 -13.41 35.85 8.00
C ARG A 359 -12.06 35.38 8.52
N GLY A 360 -11.13 35.04 7.62
CA GLY A 360 -9.77 34.61 7.95
C GLY A 360 -9.57 33.12 7.96
N CYS A 361 -8.41 32.69 8.48
CA CYS A 361 -7.99 31.27 8.41
C CYS A 361 -8.72 30.38 9.42
N ILE A 362 -8.70 29.07 9.12
CA ILE A 362 -9.18 27.99 9.99
C ILE A 362 -7.97 27.19 10.46
N ASP A 363 -7.83 26.99 11.77
CA ASP A 363 -6.92 26.01 12.34
C ASP A 363 -7.49 24.60 12.12
N ALA A 364 -6.76 23.77 11.40
CA ALA A 364 -7.14 22.40 11.12
C ALA A 364 -5.97 21.43 11.40
N THR A 365 -5.22 21.70 12.45
CA THR A 365 -4.03 20.94 12.84
C THR A 365 -4.32 19.45 13.05
N ASP A 366 -5.53 19.12 13.54
CA ASP A 366 -5.93 17.75 13.88
C ASP A 366 -6.56 16.99 12.69
N LEU A 367 -6.65 17.60 11.50
CA LEU A 367 -7.27 16.97 10.35
C LEU A 367 -6.26 16.15 9.51
N GLU A 368 -6.79 15.12 8.88
CA GLU A 368 -6.03 14.33 7.90
C GLU A 368 -5.66 15.15 6.65
N PRO A 369 -4.54 14.83 5.97
CA PRO A 369 -4.11 15.54 4.76
C PRO A 369 -5.16 15.59 3.65
N SER A 370 -5.97 14.53 3.50
CA SER A 370 -7.07 14.44 2.52
C SER A 370 -8.19 15.44 2.83
N ALA A 371 -8.53 15.60 4.11
CA ALA A 371 -9.50 16.58 4.57
C ALA A 371 -9.00 18.02 4.37
N LEU A 372 -7.70 18.26 4.66
CA LEU A 372 -7.04 19.56 4.42
C LEU A 372 -7.05 19.92 2.93
N ALA A 373 -6.78 18.95 2.06
CA ALA A 373 -6.82 19.12 0.62
C ALA A 373 -8.23 19.51 0.13
N ALA A 374 -9.26 18.81 0.61
CA ALA A 374 -10.65 19.11 0.27
C ALA A 374 -11.07 20.52 0.74
N LEU A 375 -10.72 20.92 1.97
CA LEU A 375 -11.01 22.28 2.47
C LEU A 375 -10.34 23.38 1.64
N ARG A 376 -9.11 23.14 1.17
CA ARG A 376 -8.37 24.11 0.34
C ARG A 376 -8.84 24.13 -1.10
N HIS A 377 -9.02 22.95 -1.70
CA HIS A 377 -9.29 22.81 -3.13
C HIS A 377 -10.79 22.94 -3.46
N ASP A 378 -11.64 22.21 -2.73
CA ASP A 378 -13.06 22.13 -3.06
C ASP A 378 -13.88 23.26 -2.43
N ALA A 379 -13.41 23.80 -1.30
CA ALA A 379 -14.09 24.88 -0.58
C ALA A 379 -13.37 26.24 -0.65
N GLY A 380 -12.16 26.33 -1.18
CA GLY A 380 -11.40 27.58 -1.30
C GLY A 380 -11.00 28.20 0.03
N LEU A 381 -11.00 27.43 1.13
CA LEU A 381 -10.79 27.97 2.47
C LEU A 381 -9.29 28.11 2.80
N GLN A 382 -8.94 29.17 3.51
CA GLN A 382 -7.60 29.37 4.06
C GLN A 382 -7.40 28.51 5.31
N VAL A 383 -6.78 27.34 5.15
CA VAL A 383 -6.54 26.40 6.23
C VAL A 383 -5.07 26.42 6.63
N ARG A 384 -4.79 26.54 7.93
CA ARG A 384 -3.44 26.52 8.50
C ARG A 384 -3.27 25.35 9.47
N VAL A 385 -2.04 24.90 9.65
CA VAL A 385 -1.69 23.79 10.53
C VAL A 385 -0.47 24.14 11.39
N GLY A 386 -0.40 23.59 12.60
CA GLY A 386 0.73 23.77 13.50
C GLY A 386 0.82 25.19 14.08
N ARG A 387 2.04 25.73 14.18
CA ARG A 387 2.27 27.03 14.83
C ARG A 387 1.59 28.20 14.12
N ASP A 388 1.47 28.13 12.81
CA ASP A 388 0.85 29.19 11.99
C ASP A 388 -0.68 29.24 12.14
N ALA A 389 -1.25 28.18 12.70
CA ALA A 389 -2.69 28.06 12.94
C ALA A 389 -3.16 28.74 14.24
N LEU A 390 -2.26 28.96 15.20
CA LEU A 390 -2.60 29.52 16.54
C LEU A 390 -3.26 30.91 16.49
N ALA A 391 -3.02 31.66 15.43
CA ALA A 391 -3.61 32.99 15.20
C ALA A 391 -4.95 32.95 14.49
N CYS A 392 -5.43 31.79 14.03
CA CYS A 392 -6.67 31.69 13.29
C CYS A 392 -7.90 31.98 14.19
N PRO A 393 -8.89 32.70 13.66
CA PRO A 393 -10.13 33.02 14.40
C PRO A 393 -11.12 31.86 14.44
N ALA A 394 -10.89 30.79 13.66
CA ALA A 394 -11.69 29.58 13.68
C ALA A 394 -10.81 28.33 13.85
N GLN A 395 -11.40 27.29 14.43
CA GLN A 395 -10.76 25.99 14.59
C GLN A 395 -11.72 24.87 14.17
N LEU A 396 -11.23 23.91 13.39
CA LEU A 396 -11.97 22.72 12.97
C LEU A 396 -11.33 21.48 13.61
N ILE A 397 -12.05 20.87 14.54
CA ILE A 397 -11.57 19.73 15.31
C ILE A 397 -12.27 18.45 14.81
N ALA A 398 -11.48 17.41 14.51
CA ALA A 398 -11.98 16.08 14.24
C ALA A 398 -12.02 15.27 15.54
N GLN A 399 -13.18 14.74 15.89
CA GLN A 399 -13.39 13.92 17.08
C GLN A 399 -13.85 12.53 16.70
N SER A 400 -13.27 11.52 17.35
CA SER A 400 -13.84 10.16 17.25
C SER A 400 -15.17 10.11 17.99
N ALA A 401 -16.17 9.45 17.42
CA ALA A 401 -17.48 9.27 18.06
C ALA A 401 -17.42 8.58 19.45
N SER A 402 -16.28 7.95 19.77
CA SER A 402 -16.03 7.29 21.07
C SER A 402 -15.32 8.19 22.09
N ASN A 403 -14.90 9.40 21.73
CA ASN A 403 -14.16 10.28 22.63
C ASN A 403 -15.05 11.47 23.05
N PRO A 404 -15.26 11.72 24.37
CA PRO A 404 -16.10 12.81 24.83
C PRO A 404 -15.48 14.16 24.44
N GLU A 405 -16.36 15.16 24.33
CA GLU A 405 -16.05 16.53 23.97
C GLU A 405 -14.80 17.08 24.67
N PRO A 406 -13.94 17.83 23.96
CA PRO A 406 -13.01 18.70 24.64
C PRO A 406 -13.83 19.67 25.49
N ALA A 407 -13.42 19.84 26.75
CA ALA A 407 -14.03 20.81 27.66
C ALA A 407 -14.15 22.16 26.93
N GLN A 408 -15.32 22.81 27.08
CA GLN A 408 -15.55 24.12 26.49
C GLN A 408 -14.37 25.04 26.84
N THR A 409 -13.55 25.34 25.86
CA THR A 409 -12.42 26.23 26.06
C THR A 409 -13.00 27.64 26.19
N GLU A 410 -12.81 28.30 27.31
CA GLU A 410 -13.27 29.69 27.52
C GLU A 410 -12.85 30.54 26.31
N GLY A 411 -13.80 31.27 25.75
CA GLY A 411 -13.56 32.15 24.60
C GLY A 411 -13.78 31.51 23.21
N TRP A 412 -14.38 30.30 23.14
CA TRP A 412 -14.74 29.67 21.86
C TRP A 412 -16.24 29.34 21.81
N ARG A 413 -16.87 29.58 20.65
CA ARG A 413 -18.27 29.27 20.37
C ARG A 413 -18.35 28.20 19.25
N VAL A 414 -19.16 27.20 19.44
CA VAL A 414 -19.47 26.22 18.38
C VAL A 414 -20.33 26.86 17.30
N LEU A 415 -19.92 26.80 16.05
CA LEU A 415 -20.71 27.26 14.90
C LEU A 415 -21.53 26.12 14.32
N ASP A 416 -20.90 24.97 14.08
CA ASP A 416 -21.57 23.81 13.51
C ASP A 416 -20.91 22.52 14.00
N ARG A 417 -21.71 21.43 14.01
CA ARG A 417 -21.26 20.09 14.36
C ARG A 417 -21.89 19.09 13.39
N PHE A 418 -21.06 18.33 12.70
CA PHE A 418 -21.52 17.38 11.69
C PHE A 418 -20.54 16.24 11.49
N ALA A 419 -21.02 15.15 10.87
CA ALA A 419 -20.17 14.05 10.46
C ALA A 419 -19.70 14.28 9.03
N PRO A 420 -18.37 14.26 8.77
CA PRO A 420 -17.85 14.47 7.42
C PRO A 420 -18.13 13.29 6.49
N ILE A 421 -18.12 12.07 7.00
CA ILE A 421 -18.33 10.83 6.23
C ILE A 421 -19.29 9.90 6.99
N ASN A 422 -18.83 9.27 8.05
CA ASN A 422 -19.63 8.34 8.85
C ASN A 422 -19.84 8.86 10.27
N PRO A 423 -21.08 9.14 10.69
CA PRO A 423 -21.37 9.70 12.01
C PRO A 423 -20.97 8.80 13.19
N ARG A 424 -20.77 7.50 12.95
CA ARG A 424 -20.34 6.55 13.99
C ARG A 424 -18.82 6.52 14.17
N VAL A 425 -18.06 7.09 13.24
CA VAL A 425 -16.61 7.04 13.23
C VAL A 425 -16.02 8.39 13.63
N MET A 426 -16.51 9.47 13.01
CA MET A 426 -15.91 10.78 13.11
C MET A 426 -16.97 11.88 13.13
N GLN A 427 -16.76 12.88 13.95
CA GLN A 427 -17.51 14.14 13.96
C GLN A 427 -16.55 15.31 13.81
N TRP A 428 -16.95 16.30 13.04
CA TRP A 428 -16.27 17.56 12.93
C TRP A 428 -17.02 18.63 13.69
N THR A 429 -16.31 19.42 14.47
CA THR A 429 -16.86 20.59 15.18
C THR A 429 -16.10 21.83 14.75
N LEU A 430 -16.84 22.78 14.15
CA LEU A 430 -16.31 24.08 13.77
C LEU A 430 -16.51 25.06 14.93
N TRP A 431 -15.41 25.59 15.41
CA TRP A 431 -15.38 26.55 16.48
C TRP A 431 -14.99 27.94 15.96
N GLN A 432 -15.57 28.99 16.53
CA GLN A 432 -15.20 30.39 16.31
C GLN A 432 -14.74 30.99 17.62
N ARG A 433 -13.66 31.75 17.57
CA ARG A 433 -13.20 32.53 18.72
C ARG A 433 -14.23 33.63 19.05
N SER A 434 -14.70 33.69 20.28
CA SER A 434 -15.60 34.75 20.73
C SER A 434 -14.85 36.08 20.67
N ALA A 435 -15.46 37.12 20.06
CA ALA A 435 -14.92 38.46 20.13
C ALA A 435 -14.92 38.89 21.62
N ARG A 436 -13.76 39.33 22.10
CA ARG A 436 -13.66 39.94 23.41
C ARG A 436 -14.33 41.32 23.40
#